data_72ef8cfbf11ba3ed77da3b6a8f4580ee
#
_entry.id   72ef8cfbf11ba3ed77da3b6a8f4580ee
#
_cell.length_a   1.000
_cell.length_b   1.000
_cell.length_c   1.000
_cell.angle_alpha   90.00
_cell.angle_beta   90.00
_cell.angle_gamma   90.00
#
_symmetry.space_group_name_H-M   'P 1'
#
loop_
_entity.id
_entity.type
_entity.pdbx_description
1 polymer ?
#
loop_
_entity_poly.entity_id
_entity_poly.type
_entity_poly.pdbx_seq_one_letter_code
_entity_poly.pdbx_strand_id
1 'polypeptide(L)' 'MKNHIKSGRARKNFTQEDLANLTGVTRQAIINIEKNNYNPSIELALKIAKALDTPIQELFELD' A
#
# COMPACT_ATOMS: atom_id res chain seq x y z
N MET A 1 -11.78 -4.74 -4.32
CA MET A 1 -11.19 -4.71 -2.97
C MET A 1 -10.94 -3.27 -2.58
N LYS A 2 -11.21 -2.92 -1.33
CA LYS A 2 -10.90 -1.59 -0.81
C LYS A 2 -9.53 -1.57 -0.17
N ASN A 3 -8.85 -0.44 -0.23
CA ASN A 3 -7.59 -0.28 0.49
C ASN A 3 -7.52 1.09 1.16
N HIS A 4 -6.70 1.18 2.19
CA HIS A 4 -6.50 2.39 2.96
C HIS A 4 -5.02 2.83 2.92
N ILE A 5 -4.36 2.56 1.81
CA ILE A 5 -2.93 2.86 1.65
C ILE A 5 -2.70 4.37 1.72
N LYS A 6 -3.53 5.15 1.04
CA LYS A 6 -3.37 6.61 1.04
C LYS A 6 -3.47 7.18 2.45
N SER A 7 -4.44 6.70 3.26
CA SER A 7 -4.57 7.12 4.66
C SER A 7 -3.34 6.72 5.47
N GLY A 8 -2.84 5.50 5.27
CA GLY A 8 -1.66 5.02 5.96
C GLY A 8 -0.42 5.83 5.61
N ARG A 9 -0.28 6.20 4.33
CA ARG A 9 0.83 7.07 3.91
C ARG A 9 0.74 8.43 4.57
N ALA A 10 -0.47 9.00 4.60
CA ALA A 10 -0.66 10.32 5.20
C ALA A 10 -0.27 10.33 6.68
N ARG A 11 -0.61 9.27 7.42
CA ARG A 11 -0.22 9.16 8.83
C ARG A 11 1.29 9.09 9.03
N LYS A 12 2.01 8.52 8.06
CA LYS A 12 3.47 8.38 8.10
C LYS A 12 4.19 9.53 7.40
N ASN A 13 3.46 10.42 6.75
CA ASN A 13 4.04 11.47 5.90
C ASN A 13 4.85 10.90 4.74
N PHE A 14 4.40 9.78 4.18
CA PHE A 14 5.05 9.15 3.04
C PHE A 14 4.37 9.59 1.75
N THR A 15 5.19 9.91 0.73
CA THR A 15 4.71 10.05 -0.63
C THR A 15 4.53 8.66 -1.24
N GLN A 16 3.89 8.59 -2.40
CA GLN A 16 3.80 7.33 -3.14
C GLN A 16 5.19 6.80 -3.48
N GLU A 17 6.11 7.71 -3.82
CA GLU A 17 7.49 7.32 -4.13
C GLU A 17 8.21 6.77 -2.91
N ASP A 18 8.00 7.38 -1.73
CA ASP A 18 8.58 6.88 -0.48
C ASP A 18 8.13 5.44 -0.23
N LEU A 19 6.84 5.19 -0.38
CA LEU A 19 6.30 3.85 -0.15
C LEU A 19 6.83 2.86 -1.19
N ALA A 20 6.92 3.28 -2.45
CA ALA A 20 7.48 2.45 -3.50
C ALA A 20 8.91 2.03 -3.18
N ASN A 21 9.74 2.98 -2.73
CA ASN A 21 11.13 2.71 -2.37
C ASN A 21 11.21 1.75 -1.19
N LEU A 22 10.35 1.92 -0.19
CA LEU A 22 10.36 1.07 1.01
C LEU A 22 9.94 -0.37 0.70
N THR A 23 9.12 -0.55 -0.31
CA THR A 23 8.57 -1.87 -0.65
C THR A 23 9.24 -2.51 -1.87
N GLY A 24 10.14 -1.79 -2.53
CA GLY A 24 10.91 -2.34 -3.65
C GLY A 24 10.13 -2.44 -4.94
N VAL A 25 9.11 -1.61 -5.12
CA VAL A 25 8.32 -1.58 -6.36
C VAL A 25 8.36 -0.17 -6.97
N THR A 26 7.78 -0.01 -8.15
CA THR A 26 7.73 1.29 -8.81
C THR A 26 6.63 2.16 -8.21
N ARG A 27 6.77 3.47 -8.36
CA ARG A 27 5.73 4.41 -7.96
C ARG A 27 4.43 4.11 -8.70
N GLN A 28 4.51 3.74 -9.99
CA GLN A 28 3.31 3.42 -10.77
C GLN A 28 2.57 2.21 -10.20
N ALA A 29 3.30 1.22 -9.67
CA ALA A 29 2.66 0.07 -9.01
C ALA A 29 1.84 0.53 -7.80
N ILE A 30 2.39 1.41 -6.97
CA ILE A 30 1.67 1.95 -5.82
C ILE A 30 0.42 2.72 -6.26
N ILE A 31 0.56 3.56 -7.30
CA ILE A 31 -0.58 4.32 -7.84
C ILE A 31 -1.70 3.36 -8.27
N ASN A 32 -1.35 2.31 -9.00
CA ASN A 32 -2.33 1.36 -9.51
C ASN A 32 -3.01 0.58 -8.37
N ILE A 33 -2.26 0.21 -7.35
CA ILE A 33 -2.84 -0.48 -6.18
C ILE A 33 -3.81 0.45 -5.45
N GLU A 34 -3.43 1.71 -5.24
CA GLU A 34 -4.31 2.67 -4.55
C GLU A 34 -5.59 2.91 -5.32
N LYS A 35 -5.55 2.84 -6.65
CA LYS A 35 -6.73 3.02 -7.51
C LYS A 35 -7.56 1.74 -7.68
N ASN A 36 -7.15 0.64 -7.05
CA ASN A 36 -7.79 -0.67 -7.20
C ASN A 36 -7.74 -1.22 -8.63
N ASN A 37 -6.78 -0.76 -9.43
CA ASN A 37 -6.56 -1.29 -10.78
C ASN A 37 -5.66 -2.52 -10.77
N TYR A 38 -5.09 -2.85 -9.63
CA TYR A 38 -4.14 -3.93 -9.50
C TYR A 38 -4.12 -4.40 -8.04
N ASN A 39 -4.26 -5.71 -7.84
CA ASN A 39 -4.19 -6.29 -6.50
C ASN A 39 -2.74 -6.75 -6.25
N PRO A 40 -2.13 -6.33 -5.14
CA PRO A 40 -0.77 -6.75 -4.84
C PRO A 40 -0.70 -8.24 -4.51
N SER A 41 0.46 -8.85 -4.75
CA SER A 41 0.73 -10.20 -4.23
C SER A 41 0.66 -10.15 -2.71
N ILE A 42 0.50 -11.32 -2.08
CA ILE A 42 0.50 -11.37 -0.61
C ILE A 42 1.82 -10.85 -0.04
N GLU A 43 2.93 -11.15 -0.69
CA GLU A 43 4.24 -10.66 -0.24
C GLU A 43 4.29 -9.13 -0.27
N LEU A 44 3.86 -8.54 -1.37
CA LEU A 44 3.86 -7.08 -1.49
C LEU A 44 2.89 -6.44 -0.51
N ALA A 45 1.70 -7.04 -0.34
CA ALA A 45 0.72 -6.53 0.61
C ALA A 45 1.27 -6.52 2.04
N LEU A 46 2.01 -7.57 2.43
CA LEU A 46 2.64 -7.63 3.74
C LEU A 46 3.74 -6.59 3.90
N LYS A 47 4.52 -6.35 2.83
CA LYS A 47 5.55 -5.31 2.85
C LYS A 47 4.95 -3.92 3.02
N ILE A 48 3.84 -3.66 2.33
CA ILE A 48 3.13 -2.38 2.44
C ILE A 48 2.60 -2.21 3.87
N ALA A 49 1.97 -3.24 4.41
CA ALA A 49 1.44 -3.21 5.77
C ALA A 49 2.54 -2.92 6.79
N LYS A 50 3.70 -3.55 6.62
CA LYS A 50 4.85 -3.33 7.50
C LYS A 50 5.36 -1.90 7.38
N ALA A 51 5.51 -1.40 6.16
CA ALA A 51 5.99 -0.04 5.91
C ALA A 51 5.06 1.00 6.53
N LEU A 52 3.75 0.75 6.49
CA LEU A 52 2.75 1.68 7.03
C LEU A 52 2.41 1.40 8.50
N ASP A 53 3.05 0.39 9.09
CA ASP A 53 2.81 0.02 10.48
C ASP A 53 1.31 -0.18 10.76
N THR A 54 0.63 -0.86 9.85
CA THR A 54 -0.81 -1.09 9.88
C THR A 54 -1.08 -2.57 9.64
N PRO A 55 -1.92 -3.22 10.43
CA PRO A 55 -2.28 -4.62 10.18
C PRO A 55 -2.88 -4.77 8.77
N ILE A 56 -2.51 -5.85 8.09
CA ILE A 56 -2.93 -6.06 6.71
C ILE A 56 -4.45 -6.08 6.56
N GLN A 57 -5.15 -6.64 7.54
CA GLN A 57 -6.61 -6.73 7.49
C GLN A 57 -7.29 -5.37 7.68
N GLU A 58 -6.57 -4.38 8.22
CA GLU A 58 -7.09 -3.01 8.30
C GLU A 58 -6.74 -2.20 7.06
N LEU A 59 -5.71 -2.64 6.35
CA LEU A 59 -5.21 -1.93 5.17
C LEU A 59 -5.96 -2.34 3.90
N PHE A 60 -6.33 -3.61 3.80
CA PHE A 60 -7.04 -4.16 2.66
C PHE A 60 -8.33 -4.83 3.14
N GLU A 61 -9.44 -4.50 2.47
CA GLU A 61 -10.75 -5.04 2.83
C GLU A 61 -11.39 -5.66 1.59
N LEU A 62 -12.02 -6.80 1.78
CA LEU A 62 -12.84 -7.41 0.73
C LEU A 62 -14.15 -6.63 0.61
N ASP A 63 -14.67 -6.57 -0.59
CA ASP A 63 -15.94 -5.87 -0.85
C ASP A 63 -17.14 -6.60 -0.25
#